data_4e562d246785c0b15cafb8ec07eb65b4
#
_entry.id   4e562d246785c0b15cafb8ec07eb65b4
#
_cell.length_a   1.000
_cell.length_b   1.000
_cell.length_c   1.000
_cell.angle_alpha   90.00
_cell.angle_beta   90.00
_cell.angle_gamma   90.00
#
_symmetry.space_group_name_H-M   'P 1'
#
loop_
_entity.id
_entity.type
_entity.pdbx_description
1 polymer ?
#
loop_
_entity_poly.entity_id
_entity_poly.type
_entity_poly.pdbx_seq_one_letter_code
_entity_poly.pdbx_strand_id
1 'polypeptide(L)'
;MPGVNLGGWLVLERWMTPSIFTGTDATNEYELSKTADGRAHIQHHRQTFIQEADIKWLAQAGIRLLRLPIGYWVFEDQPPYISAKPQLDWLMDMAQHYNLQVLLDLHAAPGAQNASDHSGSGNTGRVQWYQRANQQKTTQILLDIASEYGEHPALWGIELLNEPLVTTRRERWRLRWWTHKTSRKLRSKLPSHVRIVASDCYQPAWWSGCVGSNTLDIHHYQCFSDTDNQATSLTHHRQVLDQRSDKYRDYAQQQPLIIGEWSATLPPGIASDDTEYAHCQSQLAVPANVDAWFYWSYKTESPGAWNFRDCHTKGWFDGMLSSR
;
A
#
# COMPACT_ATOMS: atom_id res chain seq x y z
N MET A 1 -9.44 -6.39 10.61
CA MET A 1 -8.62 -5.47 11.44
C MET A 1 -8.46 -4.14 10.72
N PRO A 2 -8.64 -2.98 11.40
CA PRO A 2 -8.44 -1.66 10.80
C PRO A 2 -6.95 -1.32 10.66
N GLY A 3 -6.60 -0.77 9.52
CA GLY A 3 -5.24 -0.34 9.20
C GLY A 3 -5.19 0.95 8.39
N VAL A 4 -4.00 1.51 8.29
CA VAL A 4 -3.68 2.64 7.41
C VAL A 4 -2.40 2.38 6.64
N ASN A 5 -2.30 2.97 5.46
CA ASN A 5 -1.04 3.04 4.71
C ASN A 5 -0.20 4.22 5.21
N LEU A 6 1.08 4.01 5.43
CA LEU A 6 2.06 5.09 5.63
C LEU A 6 2.63 5.51 4.28
N GLY A 7 1.74 5.81 3.33
CA GLY A 7 2.09 6.22 1.97
C GLY A 7 2.77 7.58 1.92
N GLY A 8 3.56 7.82 0.87
CA GLY A 8 4.29 9.06 0.67
C GLY A 8 5.45 9.30 1.64
N TRP A 9 5.82 8.32 2.47
CA TRP A 9 6.91 8.45 3.46
C TRP A 9 8.24 7.88 2.98
N LEU A 10 8.33 6.56 2.76
CA LEU A 10 9.57 5.90 2.33
C LEU A 10 9.63 5.65 0.82
N VAL A 11 8.51 5.76 0.15
CA VAL A 11 8.34 5.87 -1.30
C VAL A 11 7.52 7.14 -1.54
N LEU A 12 8.09 8.10 -2.26
CA LEU A 12 7.45 9.40 -2.44
C LEU A 12 6.47 9.39 -3.60
N GLU A 13 5.35 10.06 -3.36
CA GLU A 13 4.37 10.41 -4.38
C GLU A 13 4.13 11.92 -4.34
N ARG A 14 4.45 12.62 -5.42
CA ARG A 14 4.44 14.08 -5.47
C ARG A 14 3.09 14.70 -5.07
N TRP A 15 1.99 14.06 -5.40
CA TRP A 15 0.65 14.56 -5.07
C TRP A 15 0.35 14.51 -3.57
N MET A 16 0.98 13.59 -2.82
CA MET A 16 0.79 13.46 -1.37
C MET A 16 1.59 14.49 -0.59
N THR A 17 2.82 14.77 -1.05
CA THR A 17 3.80 15.62 -0.36
C THR A 17 4.49 16.57 -1.34
N PRO A 18 3.74 17.46 -2.02
CA PRO A 18 4.28 18.34 -3.05
C PRO A 18 5.36 19.30 -2.54
N SER A 19 5.37 19.65 -1.26
CA SER A 19 6.36 20.59 -0.70
C SER A 19 7.80 20.09 -0.83
N ILE A 20 8.03 18.77 -0.78
CA ILE A 20 9.37 18.16 -0.92
C ILE A 20 9.99 18.47 -2.29
N PHE A 21 9.15 18.64 -3.30
CA PHE A 21 9.54 18.90 -4.69
C PHE A 21 9.65 20.38 -5.02
N THR A 22 9.32 21.27 -4.06
CA THR A 22 9.35 22.72 -4.26
C THR A 22 10.78 23.18 -4.60
N GLY A 23 10.91 24.04 -5.62
CA GLY A 23 12.19 24.53 -6.09
C GLY A 23 12.99 23.55 -6.97
N THR A 24 12.36 22.43 -7.37
CA THR A 24 12.96 21.44 -8.27
C THR A 24 12.07 21.17 -9.49
N ASP A 25 12.66 20.65 -10.58
CA ASP A 25 11.93 20.15 -11.75
C ASP A 25 11.55 18.66 -11.60
N ALA A 26 11.87 18.03 -10.47
CA ALA A 26 11.63 16.61 -10.24
C ALA A 26 10.12 16.33 -10.14
N THR A 27 9.68 15.27 -10.80
CA THR A 27 8.29 14.80 -10.79
C THR A 27 8.08 13.54 -9.91
N ASN A 28 9.17 12.90 -9.52
CA ASN A 28 9.19 11.66 -8.73
C ASN A 28 10.47 11.55 -7.89
N GLU A 29 10.50 10.58 -6.98
CA GLU A 29 11.64 10.37 -6.08
C GLU A 29 12.95 10.07 -6.82
N TYR A 30 12.90 9.34 -7.94
CA TYR A 30 14.10 9.04 -8.72
C TYR A 30 14.78 10.31 -9.23
N GLU A 31 14.01 11.23 -9.79
CA GLU A 31 14.53 12.51 -10.28
C GLU A 31 15.03 13.38 -9.13
N LEU A 32 14.27 13.46 -8.04
CA LEU A 32 14.65 14.21 -6.85
C LEU A 32 15.95 13.67 -6.24
N SER A 33 16.14 12.37 -6.21
CA SER A 33 17.34 11.71 -5.64
C SER A 33 18.63 11.97 -6.43
N LYS A 34 18.55 12.46 -7.68
CA LYS A 34 19.74 12.74 -8.51
C LYS A 34 20.57 13.92 -8.02
N THR A 35 19.98 14.82 -7.26
CA THR A 35 20.65 16.03 -6.76
C THR A 35 21.00 15.91 -5.28
N ALA A 36 22.02 16.64 -4.82
CA ALA A 36 22.37 16.69 -3.40
C ALA A 36 21.22 17.30 -2.56
N ASP A 37 20.65 18.40 -3.04
CA ASP A 37 19.55 19.10 -2.38
C ASP A 37 18.30 18.23 -2.31
N GLY A 38 17.95 17.53 -3.40
CA GLY A 38 16.83 16.60 -3.43
C GLY A 38 17.00 15.44 -2.43
N ARG A 39 18.22 14.88 -2.32
CA ARG A 39 18.49 13.86 -1.29
C ARG A 39 18.38 14.42 0.13
N ALA A 40 18.80 15.68 0.35
CA ALA A 40 18.62 16.32 1.66
C ALA A 40 17.13 16.54 1.99
N HIS A 41 16.31 16.94 1.00
CA HIS A 41 14.87 17.03 1.16
C HIS A 41 14.24 15.68 1.54
N ILE A 42 14.61 14.61 0.85
CA ILE A 42 14.14 13.25 1.13
C ILE A 42 14.52 12.82 2.57
N GLN A 43 15.77 13.05 2.99
CA GLN A 43 16.23 12.72 4.33
C GLN A 43 15.45 13.49 5.39
N HIS A 44 15.28 14.80 5.21
CA HIS A 44 14.50 15.63 6.12
C HIS A 44 13.04 15.15 6.21
N HIS A 45 12.40 14.89 5.07
CA HIS A 45 11.05 14.36 5.03
C HIS A 45 10.92 13.04 5.79
N ARG A 46 11.80 12.09 5.54
CA ARG A 46 11.79 10.78 6.21
C ARG A 46 11.94 10.89 7.73
N GLN A 47 12.63 11.94 8.22
CA GLN A 47 12.81 12.19 9.65
C GLN A 47 11.63 12.92 10.29
N THR A 48 10.83 13.66 9.52
CA THR A 48 9.82 14.58 10.07
C THR A 48 8.38 14.23 9.71
N PHE A 49 8.15 13.50 8.61
CA PHE A 49 6.80 13.22 8.14
C PHE A 49 6.05 12.24 9.04
N ILE A 50 6.67 11.13 9.44
CA ILE A 50 6.10 10.21 10.43
C ILE A 50 6.96 10.26 11.69
N GLN A 51 6.33 10.55 12.82
CA GLN A 51 6.95 10.70 14.13
C GLN A 51 6.27 9.81 15.18
N GLU A 52 6.88 9.64 16.34
CA GLU A 52 6.32 8.84 17.43
C GLU A 52 4.89 9.28 17.82
N ALA A 53 4.64 10.59 17.84
CA ALA A 53 3.33 11.15 18.11
C ALA A 53 2.26 10.66 17.13
N ASP A 54 2.63 10.42 15.86
CA ASP A 54 1.74 9.86 14.85
C ASP A 54 1.40 8.40 15.15
N ILE A 55 2.40 7.58 15.47
CA ILE A 55 2.22 6.14 15.79
C ILE A 55 1.37 5.98 17.05
N LYS A 56 1.67 6.77 18.09
CA LYS A 56 0.88 6.81 19.31
C LYS A 56 -0.59 7.20 19.04
N TRP A 57 -0.79 8.24 18.22
CA TRP A 57 -2.13 8.70 17.84
C TRP A 57 -2.90 7.62 17.09
N LEU A 58 -2.28 6.94 16.13
CA LEU A 58 -2.90 5.84 15.38
C LEU A 58 -3.34 4.69 16.30
N ALA A 59 -2.51 4.29 17.26
CA ALA A 59 -2.85 3.27 18.25
C ALA A 59 -4.05 3.70 19.11
N GLN A 60 -4.08 4.97 19.55
CA GLN A 60 -5.19 5.55 20.33
C GLN A 60 -6.47 5.69 19.49
N ALA A 61 -6.35 5.99 18.20
CA ALA A 61 -7.47 6.04 17.26
C ALA A 61 -8.05 4.66 16.93
N GLY A 62 -7.50 3.57 17.48
CA GLY A 62 -8.02 2.20 17.28
C GLY A 62 -7.45 1.47 16.08
N ILE A 63 -6.48 2.05 15.37
CA ILE A 63 -5.72 1.34 14.32
C ILE A 63 -4.95 0.19 14.95
N ARG A 64 -4.80 -0.91 14.19
CA ARG A 64 -4.06 -2.11 14.62
C ARG A 64 -2.97 -2.50 13.64
N LEU A 65 -3.09 -2.08 12.39
CA LEU A 65 -2.18 -2.45 11.32
C LEU A 65 -1.66 -1.20 10.59
N LEU A 66 -0.37 -1.24 10.25
CA LEU A 66 0.29 -0.26 9.40
C LEU A 66 0.76 -0.98 8.13
N ARG A 67 0.33 -0.57 6.94
CA ARG A 67 0.94 -0.99 5.68
C ARG A 67 2.01 0.04 5.32
N LEU A 68 3.24 -0.43 5.19
CA LEU A 68 4.38 0.41 4.89
C LEU A 68 4.88 0.17 3.47
N PRO A 69 4.62 1.08 2.54
CA PRO A 69 5.26 1.10 1.24
C PRO A 69 6.78 1.29 1.37
N ILE A 70 7.56 0.35 0.82
CA ILE A 70 9.03 0.40 0.77
C ILE A 70 9.54 0.23 -0.65
N GLY A 71 10.69 0.85 -0.94
CA GLY A 71 11.38 0.67 -2.20
C GLY A 71 12.47 -0.40 -2.12
N TYR A 72 12.89 -0.91 -3.28
CA TYR A 72 13.97 -1.89 -3.40
C TYR A 72 15.33 -1.39 -2.87
N TRP A 73 15.41 -0.11 -2.56
CA TRP A 73 16.57 0.57 -1.94
C TRP A 73 16.49 0.66 -0.43
N VAL A 74 15.54 -0.01 0.21
CA VAL A 74 15.27 0.16 1.64
C VAL A 74 16.49 -0.16 2.52
N PHE A 75 17.26 -1.20 2.19
CA PHE A 75 18.41 -1.64 3.00
C PHE A 75 19.70 -0.88 2.73
N GLU A 76 19.94 -0.51 1.49
CA GLU A 76 21.19 0.12 1.06
C GLU A 76 20.92 1.12 -0.06
N ASP A 77 21.83 2.05 -0.24
CA ASP A 77 21.76 2.99 -1.34
C ASP A 77 21.79 2.25 -2.69
N GLN A 78 20.80 2.53 -3.51
CA GLN A 78 20.71 2.06 -4.90
C GLN A 78 20.67 3.28 -5.81
N PRO A 79 21.81 3.86 -6.19
CA PRO A 79 21.83 5.14 -6.87
C PRO A 79 20.83 5.24 -8.05
N PRO A 80 20.08 6.37 -8.14
CA PRO A 80 20.22 7.57 -7.33
C PRO A 80 19.53 7.52 -5.94
N TYR A 81 18.76 6.49 -5.64
CA TYR A 81 18.02 6.35 -4.37
C TYR A 81 18.95 6.19 -3.17
N ILE A 82 18.49 6.69 -2.04
CA ILE A 82 19.15 6.53 -0.73
C ILE A 82 18.37 5.55 0.16
N SER A 83 19.09 4.84 1.00
CA SER A 83 18.51 3.87 1.94
C SER A 83 17.49 4.49 2.87
N ALA A 84 16.49 3.71 3.26
CA ALA A 84 15.48 4.07 4.26
C ALA A 84 15.51 3.12 5.48
N LYS A 85 16.58 2.31 5.62
CA LYS A 85 16.68 1.31 6.69
C LYS A 85 16.53 1.90 8.09
N PRO A 86 17.13 3.05 8.45
CA PRO A 86 16.98 3.60 9.79
C PRO A 86 15.52 3.92 10.15
N GLN A 87 14.71 4.38 9.18
CA GLN A 87 13.29 4.68 9.38
C GLN A 87 12.46 3.41 9.48
N LEU A 88 12.81 2.39 8.71
CA LEU A 88 12.15 1.09 8.81
C LEU A 88 12.42 0.44 10.17
N ASP A 89 13.68 0.40 10.63
CA ASP A 89 14.04 -0.13 11.94
C ASP A 89 13.26 0.59 13.05
N TRP A 90 13.29 1.92 13.01
CA TRP A 90 12.58 2.76 13.97
C TRP A 90 11.06 2.47 13.97
N LEU A 91 10.43 2.33 12.79
CA LEU A 91 9.00 2.03 12.72
C LEU A 91 8.66 0.67 13.32
N MET A 92 9.48 -0.35 13.06
CA MET A 92 9.25 -1.69 13.61
C MET A 92 9.29 -1.67 15.14
N ASP A 93 10.27 -0.95 15.74
CA ASP A 93 10.38 -0.77 17.19
C ASP A 93 9.17 0.01 17.75
N MET A 94 8.76 1.11 17.10
CA MET A 94 7.59 1.89 17.53
C MET A 94 6.30 1.13 17.40
N ALA A 95 6.12 0.36 16.34
CA ALA A 95 4.94 -0.49 16.17
C ALA A 95 4.84 -1.53 17.30
N GLN A 96 5.95 -2.18 17.66
CA GLN A 96 6.00 -3.09 18.80
C GLN A 96 5.66 -2.36 20.11
N HIS A 97 6.25 -1.19 20.35
CA HIS A 97 6.04 -0.39 21.56
C HIS A 97 4.55 -0.01 21.76
N TYR A 98 3.85 0.35 20.67
CA TYR A 98 2.44 0.74 20.70
C TYR A 98 1.46 -0.40 20.39
N ASN A 99 1.90 -1.67 20.37
CA ASN A 99 1.10 -2.85 20.06
C ASN A 99 0.39 -2.76 18.69
N LEU A 100 1.07 -2.21 17.71
CA LEU A 100 0.69 -2.23 16.31
C LEU A 100 1.46 -3.32 15.57
N GLN A 101 0.92 -3.78 14.45
CA GLN A 101 1.60 -4.70 13.55
C GLN A 101 1.82 -4.06 12.18
N VAL A 102 2.83 -4.53 11.45
CA VAL A 102 3.27 -3.94 10.18
C VAL A 102 3.18 -4.96 9.05
N LEU A 103 2.52 -4.56 7.96
CA LEU A 103 2.64 -5.19 6.65
C LEU A 103 3.70 -4.43 5.85
N LEU A 104 4.84 -5.06 5.58
CA LEU A 104 5.88 -4.50 4.72
C LEU A 104 5.51 -4.76 3.25
N ASP A 105 5.25 -3.71 2.51
CA ASP A 105 4.84 -3.76 1.12
C ASP A 105 5.98 -3.35 0.20
N LEU A 106 6.45 -4.27 -0.65
CA LEU A 106 7.41 -3.91 -1.68
C LEU A 106 6.71 -3.11 -2.79
N HIS A 107 6.57 -1.83 -2.55
CA HIS A 107 5.81 -0.87 -3.37
C HIS A 107 6.55 -0.44 -4.63
N ALA A 108 7.89 -0.43 -4.57
CA ALA A 108 8.73 -0.02 -5.68
C ALA A 108 9.82 -1.08 -5.93
N ALA A 109 9.73 -1.78 -7.06
CA ALA A 109 10.62 -2.88 -7.42
C ALA A 109 11.64 -2.51 -8.50
N PRO A 110 12.79 -3.22 -8.60
CA PRO A 110 13.75 -3.01 -9.67
C PRO A 110 13.11 -3.12 -11.06
N GLY A 111 13.33 -2.12 -11.89
CA GLY A 111 12.82 -2.08 -13.26
C GLY A 111 11.35 -1.71 -13.39
N ALA A 112 10.73 -1.15 -12.36
CA ALA A 112 9.33 -0.74 -12.28
C ALA A 112 8.33 -1.84 -12.65
N GLN A 113 7.47 -2.20 -11.73
CA GLN A 113 6.46 -3.23 -11.93
C GLN A 113 5.18 -2.74 -12.60
N ASN A 114 4.89 -1.44 -12.56
CA ASN A 114 3.65 -0.87 -13.10
C ASN A 114 3.82 0.46 -13.86
N ALA A 115 5.04 0.94 -14.05
CA ALA A 115 5.37 2.18 -14.75
C ALA A 115 4.81 3.49 -14.12
N SER A 116 4.30 3.44 -12.90
CA SER A 116 3.91 4.62 -12.14
C SER A 116 5.14 5.32 -11.55
N ASP A 117 4.98 6.57 -11.15
CA ASP A 117 6.04 7.38 -10.53
C ASP A 117 6.52 6.80 -9.18
N HIS A 118 5.64 6.13 -8.44
CA HIS A 118 5.94 5.41 -7.20
C HIS A 118 6.54 4.01 -7.39
N SER A 119 6.69 3.52 -8.63
CA SER A 119 7.17 2.14 -8.90
C SER A 119 8.70 1.98 -8.97
N GLY A 120 9.47 2.96 -8.51
CA GLY A 120 10.92 2.86 -8.31
C GLY A 120 11.77 2.92 -9.57
N SER A 121 11.31 3.50 -10.65
CA SER A 121 12.16 3.84 -11.79
C SER A 121 11.92 5.27 -12.26
N GLY A 122 12.98 5.96 -12.63
CA GLY A 122 12.88 7.25 -13.29
C GLY A 122 12.34 7.16 -14.72
N ASN A 123 12.04 5.99 -15.17
CA ASN A 123 11.61 5.72 -16.53
C ASN A 123 10.10 5.41 -16.52
N THR A 124 9.31 6.40 -16.08
CA THR A 124 7.86 6.34 -16.17
C THR A 124 7.42 5.94 -17.58
N GLY A 125 6.49 4.99 -17.66
CA GLY A 125 5.98 4.48 -18.93
C GLY A 125 6.60 3.17 -19.42
N ARG A 126 7.60 2.59 -18.73
CA ARG A 126 8.18 1.29 -19.14
C ARG A 126 8.26 0.31 -17.98
N VAL A 127 7.52 -0.79 -18.08
CA VAL A 127 7.63 -1.93 -17.18
C VAL A 127 8.79 -2.82 -17.62
N GLN A 128 9.85 -2.87 -16.80
CA GLN A 128 11.02 -3.74 -17.03
C GLN A 128 11.15 -4.84 -15.94
N TRP A 129 10.27 -4.85 -14.96
CA TRP A 129 10.28 -5.83 -13.87
C TRP A 129 10.23 -7.28 -14.36
N TYR A 130 9.58 -7.54 -15.50
CA TYR A 130 9.53 -8.87 -16.09
C TYR A 130 10.88 -9.39 -16.60
N GLN A 131 11.94 -8.58 -16.64
CA GLN A 131 13.29 -9.07 -16.93
C GLN A 131 13.76 -9.99 -15.78
N ARG A 132 14.43 -11.10 -16.14
CA ARG A 132 14.86 -12.12 -15.17
C ARG A 132 15.72 -11.55 -14.04
N ALA A 133 16.64 -10.64 -14.36
CA ALA A 133 17.51 -10.01 -13.38
C ALA A 133 16.71 -9.19 -12.34
N ASN A 134 15.70 -8.42 -12.78
CA ASN A 134 14.86 -7.63 -11.91
C ASN A 134 14.00 -8.52 -10.99
N GLN A 135 13.42 -9.60 -11.52
CA GLN A 135 12.67 -10.58 -10.71
C GLN A 135 13.57 -11.30 -9.70
N GLN A 136 14.82 -11.62 -10.06
CA GLN A 136 15.78 -12.22 -9.14
C GLN A 136 16.16 -11.25 -8.02
N LYS A 137 16.46 -9.98 -8.37
CA LYS A 137 16.76 -8.93 -7.39
C LYS A 137 15.57 -8.69 -6.46
N THR A 138 14.34 -8.60 -6.99
CA THR A 138 13.11 -8.49 -6.19
C THR A 138 12.98 -9.65 -5.20
N THR A 139 13.19 -10.89 -5.66
CA THR A 139 13.15 -12.06 -4.77
C THR A 139 14.20 -11.98 -3.68
N GLN A 140 15.42 -11.52 -3.98
CA GLN A 140 16.49 -11.40 -2.98
C GLN A 140 16.12 -10.36 -1.92
N ILE A 141 15.63 -9.19 -2.31
CA ILE A 141 15.19 -8.13 -1.38
C ILE A 141 14.12 -8.66 -0.41
N LEU A 142 13.13 -9.40 -0.92
CA LEU A 142 12.11 -10.01 -0.07
C LEU A 142 12.69 -11.05 0.92
N LEU A 143 13.71 -11.79 0.50
CA LEU A 143 14.42 -12.73 1.37
C LEU A 143 15.27 -12.01 2.43
N ASP A 144 15.82 -10.85 2.09
CA ASP A 144 16.58 -10.00 3.02
C ASP A 144 15.62 -9.39 4.06
N ILE A 145 14.43 -8.92 3.64
CA ILE A 145 13.35 -8.49 4.54
C ILE A 145 12.95 -9.63 5.50
N ALA A 146 12.74 -10.83 4.97
CA ALA A 146 12.38 -11.98 5.80
C ALA A 146 13.50 -12.40 6.77
N SER A 147 14.76 -12.23 6.39
CA SER A 147 15.91 -12.54 7.26
C SER A 147 16.09 -11.51 8.37
N GLU A 148 15.82 -10.24 8.09
CA GLU A 148 16.00 -9.14 9.05
C GLU A 148 14.82 -9.03 10.03
N TYR A 149 13.58 -9.10 9.50
CA TYR A 149 12.38 -8.82 10.29
C TYR A 149 11.47 -10.03 10.51
N GLY A 150 11.81 -11.21 9.96
CA GLY A 150 10.92 -12.37 10.00
C GLY A 150 10.48 -12.81 11.40
N GLU A 151 11.35 -12.65 12.39
CA GLU A 151 11.08 -12.94 13.80
C GLU A 151 10.65 -11.72 14.61
N HIS A 152 10.53 -10.54 13.98
CA HIS A 152 10.17 -9.31 14.70
C HIS A 152 8.71 -9.36 15.15
N PRO A 153 8.38 -9.11 16.44
CA PRO A 153 7.02 -9.25 16.97
C PRO A 153 5.97 -8.38 16.29
N ALA A 154 6.39 -7.23 15.75
CA ALA A 154 5.50 -6.34 15.03
C ALA A 154 5.27 -6.75 13.56
N LEU A 155 6.00 -7.73 13.00
CA LEU A 155 5.79 -8.11 11.61
C LEU A 155 4.51 -8.93 11.45
N TRP A 156 3.51 -8.34 10.79
CA TRP A 156 2.26 -9.02 10.44
C TRP A 156 2.36 -9.79 9.12
N GLY A 157 3.09 -9.24 8.15
CA GLY A 157 3.24 -9.84 6.85
C GLY A 157 4.20 -9.11 5.92
N ILE A 158 4.47 -9.76 4.78
CA ILE A 158 5.26 -9.21 3.68
C ILE A 158 4.42 -9.30 2.41
N GLU A 159 4.18 -8.16 1.79
CA GLU A 159 3.58 -8.08 0.46
C GLU A 159 4.67 -8.14 -0.60
N LEU A 160 4.48 -9.08 -1.54
CA LEU A 160 5.51 -9.46 -2.49
C LEU A 160 5.81 -8.38 -3.52
N LEU A 161 4.76 -7.66 -3.95
CA LEU A 161 4.87 -6.66 -5.01
C LEU A 161 3.56 -5.88 -5.14
N ASN A 162 3.63 -4.56 -4.97
CA ASN A 162 2.50 -3.67 -5.15
C ASN A 162 2.10 -3.54 -6.62
N GLU A 163 0.84 -3.77 -6.95
CA GLU A 163 0.17 -3.41 -8.21
C GLU A 163 0.97 -3.74 -9.50
N PRO A 164 1.50 -4.94 -9.68
CA PRO A 164 2.22 -5.26 -10.91
C PRO A 164 1.29 -5.20 -12.14
N LEU A 165 1.71 -4.44 -13.15
CA LEU A 165 0.95 -4.30 -14.39
C LEU A 165 1.02 -5.59 -15.21
N VAL A 166 -0.15 -6.11 -15.56
CA VAL A 166 -0.33 -7.31 -16.36
C VAL A 166 -1.17 -6.98 -17.58
N THR A 167 -0.54 -6.92 -18.76
CA THR A 167 -1.20 -6.59 -20.01
C THR A 167 -1.37 -7.80 -20.94
N THR A 168 -0.56 -8.85 -20.75
CA THR A 168 -0.55 -10.03 -21.59
C THR A 168 -0.76 -11.32 -20.79
N ARG A 169 -1.29 -12.37 -21.45
CA ARG A 169 -1.38 -13.71 -20.84
C ARG A 169 -0.01 -14.25 -20.41
N ARG A 170 1.07 -13.92 -21.14
CA ARG A 170 2.44 -14.35 -20.82
C ARG A 170 2.92 -13.70 -19.53
N GLU A 171 2.70 -12.40 -19.33
CA GLU A 171 3.03 -11.69 -18.09
C GLU A 171 2.25 -12.27 -16.92
N ARG A 172 0.96 -12.54 -17.09
CA ARG A 172 0.09 -13.16 -16.09
C ARG A 172 0.68 -14.48 -15.58
N TRP A 173 1.06 -15.40 -16.50
CA TRP A 173 1.66 -16.68 -16.13
C TRP A 173 3.04 -16.51 -15.49
N ARG A 174 3.86 -15.58 -15.98
CA ARG A 174 5.18 -15.29 -15.41
C ARG A 174 5.07 -14.75 -14.00
N LEU A 175 4.16 -13.79 -13.74
CA LEU A 175 3.92 -13.23 -12.43
C LEU A 175 3.42 -14.30 -11.47
N ARG A 176 2.43 -15.10 -11.86
CA ARG A 176 1.90 -16.20 -11.03
C ARG A 176 2.98 -17.22 -10.66
N TRP A 177 3.80 -17.62 -11.62
CA TRP A 177 4.91 -18.54 -11.36
C TRP A 177 5.94 -17.92 -10.41
N TRP A 178 6.29 -16.65 -10.61
CA TRP A 178 7.21 -15.91 -9.74
C TRP A 178 6.64 -15.77 -8.32
N THR A 179 5.38 -15.37 -8.18
CA THR A 179 4.67 -15.29 -6.90
C THR A 179 4.76 -16.62 -6.14
N HIS A 180 4.37 -17.72 -6.79
CA HIS A 180 4.41 -19.04 -6.16
C HIS A 180 5.82 -19.45 -5.74
N LYS A 181 6.80 -19.27 -6.61
CA LYS A 181 8.20 -19.63 -6.32
C LYS A 181 8.79 -18.78 -5.20
N THR A 182 8.52 -17.48 -5.19
CA THR A 182 9.01 -16.55 -4.17
C THR A 182 8.34 -16.83 -2.82
N SER A 183 7.02 -17.03 -2.80
CA SER A 183 6.29 -17.39 -1.59
C SER A 183 6.82 -18.66 -0.92
N ARG A 184 7.13 -19.70 -1.70
CA ARG A 184 7.72 -20.93 -1.14
C ARG A 184 9.08 -20.68 -0.48
N LYS A 185 9.92 -19.82 -1.08
CA LYS A 185 11.23 -19.46 -0.50
C LYS A 185 11.04 -18.65 0.79
N LEU A 186 10.11 -17.69 0.80
CA LEU A 186 9.81 -16.91 1.98
C LEU A 186 9.24 -17.78 3.11
N ARG A 187 8.30 -18.67 2.78
CA ARG A 187 7.69 -19.57 3.77
C ARG A 187 8.71 -20.47 4.47
N SER A 188 9.81 -20.81 3.83
CA SER A 188 10.90 -21.58 4.47
C SER A 188 11.74 -20.74 5.47
N LYS A 189 11.57 -19.42 5.48
CA LYS A 189 12.30 -18.50 6.36
C LYS A 189 11.41 -17.79 7.39
N LEU A 190 10.12 -17.69 7.13
CA LEU A 190 9.18 -16.96 7.96
C LEU A 190 8.42 -17.90 8.90
N PRO A 191 8.15 -17.49 10.14
CA PRO A 191 7.19 -18.17 11.01
C PRO A 191 5.82 -18.33 10.33
N SER A 192 5.07 -19.36 10.70
CA SER A 192 3.77 -19.67 10.08
C SER A 192 2.71 -18.59 10.24
N HIS A 193 2.80 -17.79 11.30
CA HIS A 193 1.87 -16.70 11.58
C HIS A 193 2.11 -15.45 10.73
N VAL A 194 3.33 -15.26 10.21
CA VAL A 194 3.65 -14.12 9.32
C VAL A 194 3.00 -14.36 7.96
N ARG A 195 2.21 -13.41 7.51
CA ARG A 195 1.48 -13.51 6.25
C ARG A 195 2.40 -13.21 5.05
N ILE A 196 2.15 -13.89 3.95
CA ILE A 196 2.69 -13.55 2.64
C ILE A 196 1.53 -13.04 1.81
N VAL A 197 1.64 -11.82 1.31
CA VAL A 197 0.55 -11.11 0.62
C VAL A 197 0.88 -10.97 -0.85
N ALA A 198 -0.10 -11.15 -1.71
CA ALA A 198 0.03 -11.02 -3.15
C ALA A 198 -1.06 -10.11 -3.70
N SER A 199 -0.68 -9.12 -4.49
CA SER A 199 -1.59 -8.17 -5.14
C SER A 199 -2.51 -8.87 -6.14
N ASP A 200 -3.73 -8.39 -6.26
CA ASP A 200 -4.73 -8.81 -7.25
C ASP A 200 -4.44 -8.31 -8.66
N CYS A 201 -3.51 -7.39 -8.83
CA CYS A 201 -3.16 -6.77 -10.12
C CYS A 201 -4.38 -6.21 -10.86
N TYR A 202 -5.34 -5.64 -10.12
CA TYR A 202 -6.65 -5.15 -10.62
C TYR A 202 -7.52 -6.24 -11.31
N GLN A 203 -7.22 -7.51 -11.09
CA GLN A 203 -7.91 -8.66 -11.67
C GLN A 203 -8.24 -9.72 -10.61
N PRO A 204 -8.97 -9.37 -9.52
CA PRO A 204 -9.15 -10.25 -8.36
C PRO A 204 -9.79 -11.60 -8.71
N ALA A 205 -10.74 -11.60 -9.64
CA ALA A 205 -11.38 -12.84 -10.10
C ALA A 205 -10.40 -13.84 -10.73
N TRP A 206 -9.32 -13.36 -11.32
CA TRP A 206 -8.29 -14.21 -11.91
C TRP A 206 -7.30 -14.75 -10.89
N TRP A 207 -7.06 -13.99 -9.82
CA TRP A 207 -6.13 -14.37 -8.75
C TRP A 207 -6.78 -15.20 -7.66
N SER A 208 -8.09 -15.07 -7.46
CA SER A 208 -8.83 -15.84 -6.45
C SER A 208 -8.63 -17.34 -6.66
N GLY A 209 -8.30 -18.06 -5.58
CA GLY A 209 -7.94 -19.48 -5.62
C GLY A 209 -6.57 -19.79 -6.27
N CYS A 210 -5.84 -18.77 -6.71
CA CYS A 210 -4.59 -18.95 -7.46
C CYS A 210 -3.33 -18.50 -6.73
N VAL A 211 -3.47 -17.83 -5.58
CA VAL A 211 -2.34 -17.35 -4.77
C VAL A 211 -1.81 -18.42 -3.79
N GLY A 212 -2.35 -19.61 -3.83
CA GLY A 212 -2.01 -20.70 -2.90
C GLY A 212 -2.44 -20.37 -1.47
N SER A 213 -1.55 -20.56 -0.50
CA SER A 213 -1.78 -20.21 0.91
C SER A 213 -1.49 -18.74 1.24
N ASN A 214 -1.23 -17.89 0.23
CA ASN A 214 -1.00 -16.48 0.46
C ASN A 214 -2.31 -15.73 0.68
N THR A 215 -2.21 -14.59 1.36
CA THR A 215 -3.30 -13.62 1.45
C THR A 215 -3.41 -12.85 0.12
N LEU A 216 -4.62 -12.74 -0.41
CA LEU A 216 -4.88 -11.88 -1.57
C LEU A 216 -5.10 -10.46 -1.11
N ASP A 217 -4.40 -9.51 -1.71
CA ASP A 217 -4.61 -8.09 -1.52
C ASP A 217 -5.41 -7.50 -2.68
N ILE A 218 -6.48 -6.78 -2.36
CA ILE A 218 -7.34 -6.07 -3.32
C ILE A 218 -7.25 -4.57 -3.06
N HIS A 219 -7.02 -3.80 -4.11
CA HIS A 219 -7.10 -2.35 -4.07
C HIS A 219 -8.47 -1.89 -4.56
N HIS A 220 -9.11 -1.04 -3.75
CA HIS A 220 -10.52 -0.72 -3.91
C HIS A 220 -10.77 0.79 -3.99
N TYR A 221 -10.78 1.33 -5.19
CA TYR A 221 -11.10 2.72 -5.46
C TYR A 221 -12.35 2.86 -6.34
N GLN A 222 -12.99 4.04 -6.26
CA GLN A 222 -14.14 4.40 -7.10
C GLN A 222 -14.00 5.81 -7.68
N CYS A 223 -12.78 6.20 -8.04
CA CYS A 223 -12.47 7.52 -8.60
C CYS A 223 -11.51 7.47 -9.80
N PHE A 224 -11.15 6.27 -10.28
CA PHE A 224 -10.17 6.13 -11.37
C PHE A 224 -10.77 5.62 -12.67
N SER A 225 -11.83 4.80 -12.63
CA SER A 225 -12.43 4.27 -13.87
C SER A 225 -13.30 5.31 -14.57
N ASP A 226 -13.38 5.22 -15.90
CA ASP A 226 -14.29 6.08 -16.68
C ASP A 226 -15.73 5.95 -16.21
N THR A 227 -16.16 4.74 -15.84
CA THR A 227 -17.52 4.48 -15.32
C THR A 227 -17.78 5.22 -14.01
N ASP A 228 -16.80 5.18 -13.07
CA ASP A 228 -16.92 5.89 -11.80
C ASP A 228 -16.92 7.41 -12.02
N ASN A 229 -16.04 7.90 -12.90
CA ASN A 229 -15.89 9.33 -13.20
C ASN A 229 -17.12 9.92 -13.93
N GLN A 230 -17.89 9.10 -14.64
CA GLN A 230 -19.15 9.52 -15.28
C GLN A 230 -20.36 9.40 -14.35
N ALA A 231 -20.23 8.77 -13.20
CA ALA A 231 -21.31 8.65 -12.23
C ALA A 231 -21.63 10.00 -11.58
N THR A 232 -22.90 10.36 -11.58
CA THR A 232 -23.41 11.65 -11.07
C THR A 232 -24.11 11.52 -9.72
N SER A 233 -24.09 10.33 -9.10
CA SER A 233 -24.79 10.10 -7.84
C SER A 233 -24.13 9.04 -6.96
N LEU A 234 -24.29 9.15 -5.66
CA LEU A 234 -23.87 8.14 -4.68
C LEU A 234 -24.57 6.79 -4.87
N THR A 235 -25.72 6.76 -5.49
CA THR A 235 -26.46 5.50 -5.73
C THR A 235 -25.64 4.54 -6.59
N HIS A 236 -24.97 5.04 -7.63
CA HIS A 236 -24.05 4.23 -8.43
C HIS A 236 -22.94 3.62 -7.59
N HIS A 237 -22.25 4.45 -6.79
CA HIS A 237 -21.14 4.00 -5.95
C HIS A 237 -21.57 2.97 -4.90
N ARG A 238 -22.76 3.12 -4.31
CA ARG A 238 -23.34 2.12 -3.40
C ARG A 238 -23.63 0.79 -4.11
N GLN A 239 -24.21 0.82 -5.29
CA GLN A 239 -24.44 -0.39 -6.08
C GLN A 239 -23.13 -1.12 -6.42
N VAL A 240 -22.07 -0.38 -6.75
CA VAL A 240 -20.74 -0.96 -6.97
C VAL A 240 -20.21 -1.62 -5.69
N LEU A 241 -20.41 -1.01 -4.52
CA LEU A 241 -20.02 -1.58 -3.23
C LEU A 241 -20.76 -2.87 -2.92
N ASP A 242 -22.07 -2.90 -3.12
CA ASP A 242 -22.91 -4.10 -2.91
C ASP A 242 -22.39 -5.27 -3.78
N GLN A 243 -22.17 -5.01 -5.08
CA GLN A 243 -21.63 -6.02 -6.00
C GLN A 243 -20.22 -6.51 -5.61
N ARG A 244 -19.37 -5.61 -5.09
CA ARG A 244 -18.03 -5.97 -4.63
C ARG A 244 -18.10 -6.78 -3.34
N SER A 245 -18.98 -6.43 -2.40
CA SER A 245 -19.18 -7.15 -1.15
C SER A 245 -19.49 -8.64 -1.39
N ASP A 246 -20.38 -8.94 -2.32
CA ASP A 246 -20.69 -10.32 -2.72
C ASP A 246 -19.46 -11.05 -3.25
N LYS A 247 -18.72 -10.41 -4.17
CA LYS A 247 -17.49 -10.99 -4.73
C LYS A 247 -16.42 -11.21 -3.67
N TYR A 248 -16.25 -10.29 -2.72
CA TYR A 248 -15.27 -10.44 -1.64
C TYR A 248 -15.62 -11.62 -0.73
N ARG A 249 -16.90 -11.86 -0.48
CA ARG A 249 -17.35 -13.05 0.25
C ARG A 249 -16.91 -14.34 -0.46
N ASP A 250 -17.07 -14.38 -1.80
CA ASP A 250 -16.69 -15.54 -2.60
C ASP A 250 -15.14 -15.72 -2.61
N TYR A 251 -14.40 -14.63 -2.72
CA TYR A 251 -12.93 -14.69 -2.69
C TYR A 251 -12.41 -15.12 -1.31
N ALA A 252 -13.00 -14.62 -0.24
CA ALA A 252 -12.61 -14.96 1.13
C ALA A 252 -12.84 -16.43 1.49
N GLN A 253 -13.74 -17.13 0.80
CA GLN A 253 -13.93 -18.58 0.93
C GLN A 253 -12.76 -19.39 0.34
N GLN A 254 -11.97 -18.81 -0.56
CA GLN A 254 -10.90 -19.50 -1.28
C GLN A 254 -9.51 -19.26 -0.66
N GLN A 255 -9.27 -18.09 -0.08
CA GLN A 255 -8.03 -17.71 0.58
C GLN A 255 -8.25 -16.55 1.55
N PRO A 256 -7.31 -16.29 2.49
CA PRO A 256 -7.31 -15.05 3.27
C PRO A 256 -7.33 -13.83 2.35
N LEU A 257 -8.10 -12.80 2.71
CA LEU A 257 -8.33 -11.61 1.90
C LEU A 257 -8.12 -10.35 2.72
N ILE A 258 -7.47 -9.36 2.13
CA ILE A 258 -7.37 -8.00 2.65
C ILE A 258 -7.78 -6.97 1.59
N ILE A 259 -8.13 -5.78 2.05
CA ILE A 259 -8.21 -4.58 1.21
C ILE A 259 -6.99 -3.73 1.57
N GLY A 260 -5.91 -3.85 0.79
CA GLY A 260 -4.63 -3.17 1.06
C GLY A 260 -4.68 -1.70 0.81
N GLU A 261 -5.55 -1.26 -0.09
CA GLU A 261 -5.76 0.15 -0.33
C GLU A 261 -7.23 0.47 -0.61
N TRP A 262 -7.75 1.49 0.07
CA TRP A 262 -9.02 2.12 -0.23
C TRP A 262 -9.05 3.56 0.29
N SER A 263 -9.92 4.40 -0.27
CA SER A 263 -10.13 5.77 0.15
C SER A 263 -11.61 6.13 0.02
N ALA A 264 -12.06 7.11 0.78
CA ALA A 264 -13.40 7.65 0.65
C ALA A 264 -13.56 8.61 -0.53
N THR A 265 -12.50 8.90 -1.24
CA THR A 265 -12.47 9.86 -2.36
C THR A 265 -13.43 9.44 -3.47
N LEU A 266 -14.19 10.41 -3.93
CA LEU A 266 -15.11 10.32 -5.05
C LEU A 266 -14.62 11.18 -6.23
N PRO A 267 -15.15 10.93 -7.44
CA PRO A 267 -14.87 11.77 -8.59
C PRO A 267 -15.23 13.24 -8.36
N PRO A 268 -14.47 14.20 -8.93
CA PRO A 268 -14.68 15.63 -8.68
C PRO A 268 -16.10 16.14 -8.93
N GLY A 269 -16.85 15.49 -9.84
CA GLY A 269 -18.23 15.88 -10.18
C GLY A 269 -19.25 15.67 -9.06
N ILE A 270 -18.94 14.84 -8.06
CA ILE A 270 -19.82 14.53 -6.92
C ILE A 270 -19.11 14.64 -5.56
N ALA A 271 -17.82 14.89 -5.55
CA ALA A 271 -17.03 15.00 -4.34
C ALA A 271 -17.44 16.21 -3.50
N SER A 272 -17.73 15.98 -2.24
CA SER A 272 -17.92 16.95 -1.16
C SER A 272 -17.72 16.24 0.17
N ASP A 273 -17.50 16.98 1.25
CA ASP A 273 -17.36 16.39 2.59
C ASP A 273 -18.55 15.48 2.93
N ASP A 274 -19.78 15.88 2.62
CA ASP A 274 -20.99 15.09 2.92
C ASP A 274 -21.10 13.82 2.08
N THR A 275 -20.79 13.91 0.79
CA THR A 275 -20.87 12.74 -0.12
C THR A 275 -19.76 11.76 0.14
N GLU A 276 -18.54 12.23 0.39
CA GLU A 276 -17.38 11.39 0.72
C GLU A 276 -17.51 10.78 2.12
N TYR A 277 -18.08 11.50 3.10
CA TYR A 277 -18.48 10.90 4.39
C TYR A 277 -19.46 9.75 4.21
N ALA A 278 -20.57 9.99 3.46
CA ALA A 278 -21.57 8.96 3.21
C ALA A 278 -21.00 7.74 2.44
N HIS A 279 -20.06 8.00 1.53
CA HIS A 279 -19.32 6.96 0.83
C HIS A 279 -18.38 6.19 1.76
N CYS A 280 -17.66 6.87 2.65
CA CYS A 280 -16.82 6.28 3.69
C CYS A 280 -17.63 5.29 4.55
N GLN A 281 -18.80 5.73 5.05
CA GLN A 281 -19.69 4.86 5.86
C GLN A 281 -20.15 3.62 5.07
N SER A 282 -20.46 3.78 3.80
CA SER A 282 -20.85 2.67 2.94
C SER A 282 -19.68 1.69 2.71
N GLN A 283 -18.47 2.19 2.50
CA GLN A 283 -17.28 1.36 2.34
C GLN A 283 -16.92 0.59 3.62
N LEU A 284 -17.05 1.22 4.78
CA LEU A 284 -16.79 0.58 6.07
C LEU A 284 -17.74 -0.56 6.42
N ALA A 285 -18.90 -0.62 5.76
CA ALA A 285 -19.83 -1.76 5.88
C ALA A 285 -19.42 -2.99 5.07
N VAL A 286 -18.54 -2.83 4.06
CA VAL A 286 -18.09 -3.92 3.16
C VAL A 286 -17.13 -4.93 3.82
N PRO A 287 -16.25 -4.58 4.77
CA PRO A 287 -15.17 -5.45 5.26
C PRO A 287 -15.58 -6.64 6.13
N ALA A 288 -16.86 -6.99 6.24
CA ALA A 288 -17.31 -8.10 7.10
C ALA A 288 -16.65 -9.46 6.76
N ASN A 289 -16.07 -9.60 5.58
CA ASN A 289 -15.47 -10.84 5.09
C ASN A 289 -13.96 -10.73 4.78
N VAL A 290 -13.29 -9.66 5.20
CA VAL A 290 -11.84 -9.49 5.01
C VAL A 290 -11.10 -9.51 6.34
N ASP A 291 -9.88 -10.02 6.35
CA ASP A 291 -9.06 -10.09 7.57
C ASP A 291 -8.59 -8.72 8.05
N ALA A 292 -8.29 -7.84 7.09
CA ALA A 292 -7.85 -6.47 7.34
C ALA A 292 -8.21 -5.53 6.17
N TRP A 293 -8.24 -4.25 6.48
CA TRP A 293 -8.34 -3.20 5.49
C TRP A 293 -7.39 -2.05 5.84
N PHE A 294 -6.88 -1.33 4.84
CA PHE A 294 -5.92 -0.25 5.00
C PHE A 294 -6.38 0.98 4.22
N TYR A 295 -6.60 2.08 4.94
CA TYR A 295 -6.96 3.35 4.32
C TYR A 295 -5.75 3.96 3.59
N TRP A 296 -5.93 4.40 2.38
CA TRP A 296 -4.93 5.16 1.63
C TRP A 296 -5.25 6.66 1.69
N SER A 297 -4.51 7.42 2.44
CA SER A 297 -3.34 7.12 3.26
C SER A 297 -3.48 7.75 4.65
N TYR A 298 -2.56 7.45 5.59
CA TYR A 298 -2.61 8.03 6.94
C TYR A 298 -2.70 9.54 6.91
N LYS A 299 -1.80 10.22 6.16
CA LYS A 299 -1.85 11.67 5.98
C LYS A 299 -1.21 12.09 4.65
N THR A 300 -1.65 13.23 4.17
CA THR A 300 -1.12 13.99 3.03
C THR A 300 -0.94 15.44 3.45
N GLU A 301 -0.24 16.26 2.67
CA GLU A 301 -0.17 17.70 2.94
C GLU A 301 -1.52 18.41 2.75
N SER A 302 -2.33 17.92 1.83
CA SER A 302 -3.68 18.44 1.62
C SER A 302 -4.70 17.74 2.50
N PRO A 303 -5.70 18.42 3.07
CA PRO A 303 -6.83 17.79 3.74
C PRO A 303 -7.75 17.11 2.72
N GLY A 304 -8.73 16.33 3.22
CA GLY A 304 -9.77 15.68 2.41
C GLY A 304 -9.71 14.16 2.46
N ALA A 305 -10.50 13.53 1.61
CA ALA A 305 -10.78 12.09 1.66
C ALA A 305 -9.57 11.17 1.36
N TRP A 306 -8.44 11.69 0.92
CA TRP A 306 -7.17 10.95 0.85
C TRP A 306 -6.38 10.96 2.16
N ASN A 307 -6.81 11.72 3.16
CA ASN A 307 -6.11 11.94 4.42
C ASN A 307 -6.92 11.35 5.58
N PHE A 308 -6.55 10.16 6.04
CA PHE A 308 -7.23 9.46 7.14
C PHE A 308 -7.30 10.32 8.40
N ARG A 309 -6.21 11.02 8.74
CA ARG A 309 -6.14 11.85 9.94
C ARG A 309 -7.14 12.99 9.88
N ASP A 310 -7.30 13.64 8.72
CA ASP A 310 -8.30 14.68 8.51
C ASP A 310 -9.72 14.11 8.62
N CYS A 311 -10.00 13.02 7.91
CA CYS A 311 -11.29 12.33 7.97
C CYS A 311 -11.65 11.87 9.40
N HIS A 312 -10.68 11.32 10.13
CA HIS A 312 -10.89 10.88 11.51
C HIS A 312 -11.21 12.09 12.42
N THR A 313 -10.51 13.22 12.25
CA THR A 313 -10.76 14.45 13.01
C THR A 313 -12.16 15.01 12.73
N LYS A 314 -12.70 14.79 11.53
CA LYS A 314 -14.08 15.13 11.13
C LYS A 314 -15.13 14.10 11.64
N GLY A 315 -14.72 13.07 12.40
CA GLY A 315 -15.63 12.06 12.96
C GLY A 315 -16.05 10.96 11.98
N TRP A 316 -15.39 10.80 10.83
CA TRP A 316 -15.80 9.81 9.82
C TRP A 316 -15.66 8.36 10.27
N PHE A 317 -14.87 8.10 11.31
CA PHE A 317 -14.62 6.78 11.85
C PHE A 317 -15.18 6.57 13.27
N ASP A 318 -16.04 7.50 13.74
CA ASP A 318 -16.61 7.43 15.08
C ASP A 318 -17.46 6.17 15.27
N GLY A 319 -17.27 5.51 16.41
CA GLY A 319 -17.97 4.29 16.78
C GLY A 319 -17.44 3.00 16.13
N MET A 320 -16.63 3.09 15.08
CA MET A 320 -16.09 1.90 14.40
C MET A 320 -14.74 1.42 14.94
N LEU A 321 -13.90 2.35 15.38
CA LEU A 321 -12.55 2.05 15.87
C LEU A 321 -12.52 1.83 17.39
N SER A 322 -13.57 2.24 18.11
CA SER A 322 -13.66 2.17 19.57
C SER A 322 -14.24 0.85 20.14
N SER A 323 -14.69 -0.07 19.30
CA SER A 323 -15.53 -1.21 19.72
C SER A 323 -14.90 -2.60 19.59
N ARG A 324 -13.56 -2.73 19.55
CA ARG A 324 -12.92 -4.07 19.54
C ARG A 324 -11.67 -4.14 20.38
#